data_65b1e7e9e8c851a85cf5c4ce162e6beb
#
_entry.id   65b1e7e9e8c851a85cf5c4ce162e6beb
#
_cell.length_a   1.000
_cell.length_b   1.000
_cell.length_c   1.000
_cell.angle_alpha   90.00
_cell.angle_beta   90.00
_cell.angle_gamma   90.00
#
_symmetry.space_group_name_H-M   'P 1'
#
loop_
_entity.id
_entity.type
_entity.pdbx_description
1 polymer ?
#
loop_
_entity_poly.entity_id
_entity_poly.type
_entity_poly.pdbx_seq_one_letter_code
_entity_poly.pdbx_strand_id
1 'polypeptide(L)'
;MSAALFDILRKVTTATITTMLLKKGIRRCWMNGPKPLVLGGERIVGPAFTLRFVPVREDLATPESWASPISTRAAIEDMPEGVVAVADAMGVPSAGIFGDILCARMKKR
;
A
#
# COMPACT_ATOMS: atom_id res chain seq x y z
N MET A 1 -7.10 2.86 -15.81
CA MET A 1 -7.00 1.39 -16.06
C MET A 1 -8.41 0.81 -16.15
N SER A 2 -8.66 -0.10 -17.08
CA SER A 2 -10.00 -0.65 -17.26
C SER A 2 -10.32 -1.72 -16.22
N ALA A 3 -11.61 -1.83 -15.82
CA ALA A 3 -12.09 -2.89 -14.93
C ALA A 3 -11.72 -4.30 -15.44
N ALA A 4 -11.74 -4.51 -16.76
CA ALA A 4 -11.35 -5.76 -17.40
C ALA A 4 -9.91 -6.19 -17.10
N LEU A 5 -8.97 -5.24 -16.96
CA LEU A 5 -7.59 -5.55 -16.59
C LEU A 5 -7.52 -6.10 -15.16
N PHE A 6 -8.22 -5.49 -14.22
CA PHE A 6 -8.24 -5.95 -12.83
C PHE A 6 -8.86 -7.35 -12.70
N ASP A 7 -9.90 -7.65 -13.50
CA ASP A 7 -10.52 -8.98 -13.51
C ASP A 7 -9.56 -10.06 -14.03
N ILE A 8 -8.72 -9.73 -15.02
CA ILE A 8 -7.66 -10.62 -15.49
C ILE A 8 -6.61 -10.82 -14.39
N LEU A 9 -6.14 -9.73 -13.78
CA LEU A 9 -5.11 -9.77 -12.74
C LEU A 9 -5.54 -10.58 -11.50
N ARG A 10 -6.83 -10.59 -11.16
CA ARG A 10 -7.36 -11.43 -10.07
C ARG A 10 -7.24 -12.93 -10.36
N LYS A 11 -7.17 -13.32 -11.63
CA LYS A 11 -7.15 -14.73 -12.07
C LYS A 11 -5.75 -15.29 -12.28
N VAL A 12 -4.72 -14.45 -12.30
CA VAL A 12 -3.34 -14.87 -12.56
C VAL A 12 -2.46 -14.73 -11.33
N THR A 13 -1.40 -15.52 -11.26
CA THR A 13 -0.43 -15.44 -10.16
C THR A 13 0.60 -14.34 -10.40
N THR A 14 1.21 -13.83 -9.33
CA THR A 14 2.35 -12.93 -9.42
C THR A 14 3.49 -13.52 -10.25
N ALA A 15 3.74 -14.84 -10.13
CA ALA A 15 4.75 -15.54 -10.94
C ALA A 15 4.47 -15.44 -12.44
N THR A 16 3.21 -15.60 -12.86
CA THR A 16 2.81 -15.42 -14.26
C THR A 16 3.02 -13.98 -14.73
N ILE A 17 2.61 -13.01 -13.91
CA ILE A 17 2.76 -11.59 -14.23
C ILE A 17 4.24 -11.23 -14.40
N THR A 18 5.10 -11.64 -13.46
CA THR A 18 6.54 -11.35 -13.50
C THR A 18 7.22 -11.99 -14.72
N THR A 19 6.81 -13.20 -15.10
CA THR A 19 7.31 -13.87 -16.30
C THR A 19 6.94 -13.10 -17.58
N MET A 20 5.71 -12.62 -17.66
CA MET A 20 5.25 -11.84 -18.82
C MET A 20 5.94 -10.47 -18.89
N LEU A 21 6.15 -9.83 -17.74
CA LEU A 21 6.88 -8.56 -17.65
C LEU A 21 8.35 -8.73 -18.02
N LEU A 22 8.97 -9.85 -17.62
CA LEU A 22 10.35 -10.18 -17.99
C LEU A 22 10.52 -10.31 -19.51
N LYS A 23 9.56 -10.92 -20.20
CA LYS A 23 9.56 -11.00 -21.69
C LYS A 23 9.50 -9.62 -22.34
N LYS A 24 8.97 -8.62 -21.64
CA LYS A 24 8.95 -7.22 -22.08
C LYS A 24 10.16 -6.41 -21.59
N GLY A 25 11.17 -7.06 -21.01
CA GLY A 25 12.37 -6.40 -20.48
C GLY A 25 12.20 -5.75 -19.09
N ILE A 26 11.03 -5.88 -18.46
CA ILE A 26 10.76 -5.33 -17.14
C ILE A 26 11.20 -6.34 -16.07
N ARG A 27 12.20 -5.96 -15.28
CA ARG A 27 12.76 -6.77 -14.20
C ARG A 27 12.42 -6.18 -12.84
N ARG A 28 12.55 -6.99 -11.80
CA ARG A 28 12.35 -6.56 -10.40
C ARG A 28 11.00 -5.89 -10.17
N CYS A 29 9.94 -6.52 -10.62
CA CYS A 29 8.58 -6.01 -10.59
C CYS A 29 7.70 -6.64 -9.49
N TRP A 30 8.32 -7.16 -8.43
CA TRP A 30 7.63 -7.68 -7.24
C TRP A 30 8.23 -7.11 -5.97
N MET A 31 7.46 -7.10 -4.91
CA MET A 31 7.91 -6.71 -3.58
C MET A 31 8.40 -7.93 -2.79
N ASN A 32 9.59 -7.82 -2.20
CA ASN A 32 10.08 -8.79 -1.22
C ASN A 32 9.62 -8.35 0.17
N GLY A 33 9.20 -9.31 1.00
CA GLY A 33 8.89 -9.10 2.41
C GLY A 33 7.42 -9.15 2.76
N PRO A 34 6.49 -8.47 2.05
CA PRO A 34 5.07 -8.57 2.38
C PRO A 34 4.57 -10.01 2.34
N LYS A 35 3.88 -10.43 3.40
CA LYS A 35 3.27 -11.75 3.52
C LYS A 35 1.78 -11.60 3.82
N PRO A 36 0.92 -12.52 3.33
CA PRO A 36 -0.48 -12.51 3.69
C PRO A 36 -0.65 -12.64 5.20
N LEU A 37 -1.46 -11.79 5.80
CA LEU A 37 -1.83 -11.91 7.21
C LEU A 37 -2.81 -13.07 7.42
N VAL A 38 -3.69 -13.29 6.43
CA VAL A 38 -4.64 -14.40 6.41
C VAL A 38 -4.33 -15.28 5.21
N LEU A 39 -4.05 -16.56 5.44
CA LEU A 39 -3.80 -17.52 4.37
C LEU A 39 -5.11 -17.87 3.66
N GLY A 40 -5.06 -18.01 2.34
CA GLY A 40 -6.20 -18.41 1.52
C GLY A 40 -7.23 -17.30 1.27
N GLY A 41 -6.92 -16.05 1.64
CA GLY A 41 -7.76 -14.89 1.33
C GLY A 41 -7.80 -14.56 -0.17
N GLU A 42 -8.73 -13.70 -0.55
CA GLU A 42 -8.82 -13.18 -1.91
C GLU A 42 -7.60 -12.35 -2.29
N ARG A 43 -7.27 -12.37 -3.58
CA ARG A 43 -6.19 -11.52 -4.10
C ARG A 43 -6.60 -10.07 -4.06
N ILE A 44 -5.72 -9.24 -3.52
CA ILE A 44 -5.88 -7.80 -3.54
C ILE A 44 -5.34 -7.28 -4.86
N VAL A 45 -6.21 -6.68 -5.67
CA VAL A 45 -5.87 -6.10 -6.97
C VAL A 45 -6.57 -4.77 -7.12
N GLY A 46 -5.80 -3.72 -7.35
CA GLY A 46 -6.34 -2.37 -7.52
C GLY A 46 -5.25 -1.36 -7.86
N PRO A 47 -5.61 -0.11 -8.15
CA PRO A 47 -4.65 0.97 -8.27
C PRO A 47 -3.86 1.14 -6.97
N ALA A 48 -2.56 1.38 -7.06
CA ALA A 48 -1.73 1.62 -5.88
C ALA A 48 -1.88 3.07 -5.40
N PHE A 49 -2.16 3.24 -4.11
CA PHE A 49 -2.01 4.50 -3.40
C PHE A 49 -0.78 4.39 -2.51
N THR A 50 0.27 5.12 -2.84
CA THR A 50 1.58 4.94 -2.23
C THR A 50 1.82 5.93 -1.10
N LEU A 51 2.36 5.43 0.01
CA LEU A 51 2.73 6.19 1.20
C LEU A 51 4.19 5.89 1.53
N ARG A 52 5.03 6.91 1.63
CA ARG A 52 6.39 6.76 2.14
C ARG A 52 6.52 7.38 3.51
N PHE A 53 6.92 6.58 4.47
CA PHE A 53 7.28 7.02 5.81
C PHE A 53 8.78 7.33 5.87
N VAL A 54 9.13 8.38 6.55
CA VAL A 54 10.52 8.81 6.76
C VAL A 54 10.81 8.82 8.26
N PRO A 55 12.09 8.77 8.67
CA PRO A 55 12.45 8.88 10.07
C PRO A 55 11.86 10.14 10.71
N VAL A 56 11.34 10.00 11.93
CA VAL A 56 10.78 11.14 12.67
C VAL A 56 11.89 12.14 13.01
N ARG A 57 11.56 13.40 12.83
CA ARG A 57 12.33 14.53 13.32
C ARG A 57 11.64 15.03 14.58
N GLU A 58 12.10 14.58 15.74
CA GLU A 58 11.49 14.93 17.04
C GLU A 58 11.49 16.43 17.34
N ASP A 59 12.45 17.15 16.77
CA ASP A 59 12.55 18.60 16.82
C ASP A 59 11.48 19.34 16.00
N LEU A 60 10.89 18.66 15.00
CA LEU A 60 9.86 19.21 14.10
C LEU A 60 8.48 18.56 14.32
N ALA A 61 8.44 17.35 14.87
CA ALA A 61 7.21 16.63 15.13
C ALA A 61 6.56 17.12 16.43
N THR A 62 5.46 17.84 16.29
CA THR A 62 4.67 18.37 17.40
C THR A 62 3.26 17.79 17.37
N PRO A 63 2.44 17.94 18.45
CA PRO A 63 1.04 17.52 18.41
C PRO A 63 0.24 18.10 17.24
N GLU A 64 0.56 19.32 16.80
CA GLU A 64 -0.06 20.00 15.66
C GLU A 64 0.26 19.32 14.33
N SER A 65 1.31 18.52 14.26
CA SER A 65 1.67 17.73 13.05
C SER A 65 0.57 16.75 12.65
N TRP A 66 -0.31 16.34 13.55
CA TRP A 66 -1.47 15.49 13.24
C TRP A 66 -2.48 16.17 12.34
N ALA A 67 -2.55 17.49 12.34
CA ALA A 67 -3.38 18.29 11.44
C ALA A 67 -2.70 18.65 10.12
N SER A 68 -1.44 18.23 9.94
CA SER A 68 -0.68 18.48 8.72
C SER A 68 -1.35 17.83 7.51
N PRO A 69 -1.36 18.49 6.33
CA PRO A 69 -1.86 17.89 5.10
C PRO A 69 -1.02 16.71 4.60
N ILE A 70 0.17 16.52 5.13
CA ILE A 70 1.05 15.36 4.85
C ILE A 70 1.04 14.30 5.96
N SER A 71 0.12 14.40 6.90
CA SER A 71 -0.04 13.40 7.95
C SER A 71 -0.65 12.10 7.42
N THR A 72 -0.44 10.99 8.12
CA THR A 72 -1.08 9.71 7.80
C THR A 72 -2.60 9.82 7.77
N ARG A 73 -3.16 10.61 8.68
CA ARG A 73 -4.60 10.87 8.73
C ARG A 73 -5.09 11.56 7.45
N ALA A 74 -4.42 12.62 7.01
CA ALA A 74 -4.76 13.32 5.77
C ALA A 74 -4.67 12.39 4.56
N ALA A 75 -3.64 11.56 4.49
CA ALA A 75 -3.49 10.58 3.41
C ALA A 75 -4.65 9.59 3.34
N ILE A 76 -5.18 9.14 4.48
CA ILE A 76 -6.34 8.24 4.51
C ILE A 76 -7.60 8.97 4.02
N GLU A 77 -7.79 10.23 4.38
CA GLU A 77 -8.93 11.02 3.91
C GLU A 77 -8.86 11.33 2.41
N ASP A 78 -7.67 11.47 1.85
CA ASP A 78 -7.47 11.69 0.41
C ASP A 78 -7.49 10.40 -0.42
N MET A 79 -7.40 9.24 0.24
CA MET A 79 -7.32 7.94 -0.43
C MET A 79 -8.64 7.62 -1.15
N PRO A 80 -8.63 7.39 -2.48
CA PRO A 80 -9.83 6.99 -3.20
C PRO A 80 -10.32 5.60 -2.78
N GLU A 81 -11.61 5.35 -2.98
CA GLU A 81 -12.18 4.02 -2.81
C GLU A 81 -11.59 3.02 -3.82
N GLY A 82 -11.43 1.77 -3.41
CA GLY A 82 -10.98 0.66 -4.28
C GLY A 82 -9.49 0.64 -4.60
N VAL A 83 -8.68 1.50 -3.98
CA VAL A 83 -7.23 1.47 -4.13
C VAL A 83 -6.59 0.47 -3.15
N VAL A 84 -5.37 0.07 -3.46
CA VAL A 84 -4.49 -0.70 -2.56
C VAL A 84 -3.49 0.26 -1.92
N ALA A 85 -3.58 0.44 -0.60
CA ALA A 85 -2.60 1.23 0.14
C ALA A 85 -1.26 0.47 0.21
N VAL A 86 -0.21 1.08 -0.31
CA VAL A 86 1.15 0.52 -0.30
C VAL A 86 2.05 1.43 0.51
N ALA A 87 2.46 0.96 1.68
CA ALA A 87 3.30 1.72 2.60
C ALA A 87 4.76 1.28 2.51
N ASP A 88 5.66 2.24 2.30
CA ASP A 88 7.10 2.06 2.38
C ASP A 88 7.61 2.67 3.70
N ALA A 89 8.08 1.82 4.60
CA ALA A 89 8.67 2.21 5.88
C ALA A 89 10.20 2.21 5.84
N MET A 90 10.80 2.34 4.66
CA MET A 90 12.26 2.39 4.45
C MET A 90 13.00 1.18 5.05
N GLY A 91 12.37 0.00 5.06
CA GLY A 91 12.98 -1.23 5.58
C GLY A 91 13.07 -1.30 7.12
N VAL A 92 12.31 -0.48 7.84
CA VAL A 92 12.26 -0.49 9.31
C VAL A 92 11.09 -1.37 9.77
N PRO A 93 11.31 -2.64 10.13
CA PRO A 93 10.24 -3.58 10.46
C PRO A 93 9.53 -3.29 11.79
N SER A 94 10.15 -2.50 12.66
CA SER A 94 9.60 -2.10 13.96
C SER A 94 8.73 -0.85 13.88
N ALA A 95 8.62 -0.21 12.72
CA ALA A 95 7.79 0.99 12.56
C ALA A 95 6.31 0.64 12.59
N GLY A 96 5.55 1.24 13.49
CA GLY A 96 4.09 1.23 13.48
C GLY A 96 3.57 2.22 12.43
N ILE A 97 2.84 1.73 11.43
CA ILE A 97 2.36 2.56 10.32
C ILE A 97 0.90 2.95 10.50
N PHE A 98 0.04 1.97 10.76
CA PHE A 98 -1.40 2.17 10.96
C PHE A 98 -1.85 1.49 12.25
N GLY A 99 -2.60 2.22 13.07
CA GLY A 99 -3.32 1.65 14.20
C GLY A 99 -4.73 1.19 13.79
N ASP A 100 -5.41 0.59 14.73
CA ASP A 100 -6.78 0.06 14.56
C ASP A 100 -7.79 1.14 14.14
N ILE A 101 -7.69 2.34 14.70
CA ILE A 101 -8.57 3.48 14.37
C ILE A 101 -8.42 3.88 12.90
N LEU A 102 -7.20 4.01 12.41
CA LEU A 102 -6.94 4.36 11.02
C LEU A 102 -7.36 3.23 10.06
N CYS A 103 -7.11 1.98 10.43
CA CYS A 103 -7.58 0.82 9.66
C CYS A 103 -9.11 0.75 9.59
N ALA A 104 -9.80 1.03 10.71
CA ALA A 104 -11.26 1.09 10.74
C ALA A 104 -11.79 2.22 9.85
N ARG A 105 -11.11 3.37 9.83
CA ARG A 105 -11.48 4.49 8.95
C ARG A 105 -11.31 4.14 7.48
N MET A 106 -10.19 3.51 7.11
CA MET A 106 -9.96 3.03 5.74
C MET A 106 -11.04 2.05 5.28
N LYS A 107 -11.44 1.11 6.17
CA LYS A 107 -12.48 0.13 5.86
C LYS A 107 -13.86 0.75 5.67
N LYS A 108 -14.13 1.87 6.33
CA LYS A 108 -15.44 2.55 6.29
C LYS A 108 -15.60 3.44 5.07
N ARG A 109 -14.54 3.82 4.44
CA ARG A 109 -14.51 4.61 3.20
C ARG A 109 -14.63 3.74 1.98
#